data_441f3d17d4f82e368b7b674cb16f2c0e
#
_entry.id   441f3d17d4f82e368b7b674cb16f2c0e
#
_cell.length_a   1.000
_cell.length_b   1.000
_cell.length_c   1.000
_cell.angle_alpha   90.00
_cell.angle_beta   90.00
_cell.angle_gamma   90.00
#
_symmetry.space_group_name_H-M   'P 1'
#
loop_
_entity.id
_entity.type
_entity.pdbx_description
1 polymer ?
#
loop_
_entity_poly.entity_id
_entity_poly.type
_entity_poly.pdbx_seq_one_letter_code
_entity_poly.pdbx_strand_id
1 'polypeptide(L)'
;MKIALSCPASLPATQFGGIMFLCLDIAKESSKLGHDVTIFTTDLDFANNPKTFNKKLPRIEKIQNFLINRSHVWFSIQLFFVNPGMYFQMNKQNFDVIHTIGIRSFQSLVAAFIAKKKKIPLVISDQGGLTTHPDLTSSLTKK
;
A
#
# COMPACT_ATOMS: atom_id res chain seq x y z
N MET A 1 18.49 -6.19 -2.20
CA MET A 1 17.77 -5.79 -0.97
C MET A 1 16.40 -6.45 -0.95
N LYS A 2 15.87 -6.67 0.24
CA LYS A 2 14.49 -7.11 0.44
C LYS A 2 13.60 -5.92 0.75
N ILE A 3 12.68 -5.60 -0.16
CA ILE A 3 11.87 -4.37 -0.14
C ILE A 3 10.41 -4.72 0.11
N ALA A 4 9.81 -4.11 1.12
CA ALA A 4 8.37 -4.14 1.33
C ALA A 4 7.75 -2.85 0.78
N LEU A 5 6.82 -2.97 -0.15
CA LEU A 5 5.96 -1.87 -0.58
C LEU A 5 4.61 -1.99 0.10
N SER A 6 4.08 -0.89 0.59
CA SER A 6 2.75 -0.83 1.22
C SER A 6 1.84 0.07 0.40
N CYS A 7 0.70 -0.46 -0.04
CA CYS A 7 -0.26 0.27 -0.86
C CYS A 7 -1.69 -0.17 -0.51
N PRO A 8 -2.68 0.75 -0.46
CA PRO A 8 -4.07 0.39 -0.14
C PRO A 8 -4.75 -0.49 -1.19
N ALA A 9 -4.25 -0.50 -2.43
CA ALA A 9 -4.79 -1.34 -3.50
C ALA A 9 -3.69 -1.85 -4.42
N SER A 10 -3.95 -2.98 -5.08
CA SER A 10 -3.12 -3.55 -6.14
C SER A 10 -4.03 -4.27 -7.15
N LEU A 11 -3.43 -5.00 -8.11
CA LEU A 11 -4.23 -5.77 -9.07
C LEU A 11 -5.20 -6.73 -8.33
N PRO A 12 -6.44 -6.92 -8.82
CA PRO A 12 -6.97 -6.42 -10.09
C PRO A 12 -7.66 -5.04 -10.00
N ALA A 13 -7.54 -4.32 -8.89
CA ALA A 13 -8.25 -3.08 -8.62
C ALA A 13 -7.77 -1.88 -9.48
N THR A 14 -7.69 -2.04 -10.80
CA THR A 14 -7.12 -1.05 -11.73
C THR A 14 -7.82 0.31 -11.71
N GLN A 15 -9.09 0.36 -11.30
CA GLN A 15 -9.85 1.60 -11.19
C GLN A 15 -9.49 2.43 -9.95
N PHE A 16 -8.68 1.89 -9.03
CA PHE A 16 -8.26 2.62 -7.84
C PHE A 16 -7.39 3.85 -8.17
N GLY A 17 -6.68 3.82 -9.29
CA GLY A 17 -5.99 4.98 -9.84
C GLY A 17 -4.48 4.97 -9.70
N GLY A 18 -3.88 6.16 -9.82
CA GLY A 18 -2.44 6.36 -10.01
C GLY A 18 -1.54 5.78 -8.92
N ILE A 19 -1.97 5.80 -7.65
CA ILE A 19 -1.20 5.26 -6.52
C ILE A 19 -0.88 3.78 -6.72
N MET A 20 -1.87 3.01 -7.19
CA MET A 20 -1.70 1.58 -7.43
C MET A 20 -0.70 1.32 -8.57
N PHE A 21 -0.83 2.05 -9.70
CA PHE A 21 0.08 1.91 -10.82
C PHE A 21 1.50 2.32 -10.46
N LEU A 22 1.66 3.42 -9.71
CA LEU A 22 2.97 3.83 -9.19
C LEU A 22 3.61 2.72 -8.34
N CYS A 23 2.83 2.09 -7.45
CA CYS A 23 3.32 0.97 -6.63
C CYS A 23 3.79 -0.21 -7.48
N LEU A 24 3.00 -0.56 -8.51
CA LEU A 24 3.35 -1.64 -9.44
C LEU A 24 4.60 -1.32 -10.25
N ASP A 25 4.74 -0.09 -10.73
CA ASP A 25 5.91 0.34 -11.51
C ASP A 25 7.18 0.32 -10.63
N ILE A 26 7.11 0.81 -9.40
CA ILE A 26 8.23 0.74 -8.45
C ILE A 26 8.60 -0.73 -8.19
N ALA A 27 7.62 -1.60 -7.96
CA ALA A 27 7.88 -3.02 -7.74
C ALA A 27 8.57 -3.68 -8.95
N LYS A 28 8.05 -3.41 -10.14
CA LYS A 28 8.57 -3.94 -11.40
C LYS A 28 10.00 -3.48 -11.64
N GLU A 29 10.26 -2.19 -11.57
CA GLU A 29 11.60 -1.66 -11.87
C GLU A 29 12.62 -2.07 -10.78
N SER A 30 12.25 -2.04 -9.50
CA SER A 30 13.12 -2.52 -8.43
C SER A 30 13.44 -4.01 -8.57
N SER A 31 12.48 -4.84 -8.96
CA SER A 31 12.72 -6.27 -9.16
C SER A 31 13.61 -6.56 -10.37
N LYS A 32 13.55 -5.75 -11.43
CA LYS A 32 14.49 -5.83 -12.57
C LYS A 32 15.93 -5.53 -12.15
N LEU A 33 16.11 -4.66 -11.15
CA LEU A 33 17.42 -4.36 -10.57
C LEU A 33 17.93 -5.45 -9.62
N GLY A 34 17.21 -6.57 -9.50
CA GLY A 34 17.62 -7.71 -8.70
C GLY A 34 17.19 -7.65 -7.23
N HIS A 35 16.27 -6.74 -6.87
CA HIS A 35 15.74 -6.69 -5.52
C HIS A 35 14.59 -7.68 -5.32
N ASP A 36 14.47 -8.24 -4.12
CA ASP A 36 13.34 -9.06 -3.69
C ASP A 36 12.22 -8.13 -3.20
N VAL A 37 11.16 -7.99 -3.98
CA VAL A 37 10.10 -7.01 -3.75
C VAL A 37 8.79 -7.70 -3.44
N THR A 38 8.13 -7.30 -2.35
CA THR A 38 6.78 -7.72 -2.00
C THR A 38 5.89 -6.50 -1.78
N ILE A 39 4.75 -6.47 -2.47
CA ILE A 39 3.68 -5.49 -2.24
C ILE A 39 2.72 -6.05 -1.19
N PHE A 40 2.54 -5.35 -0.09
CA PHE A 40 1.52 -5.62 0.92
C PHE A 40 0.31 -4.73 0.69
N THR A 41 -0.86 -5.33 0.53
CA THR A 41 -2.06 -4.64 0.08
C THR A 41 -3.34 -5.29 0.58
N THR A 42 -4.47 -4.77 0.15
CA THR A 42 -5.81 -5.31 0.44
C THR A 42 -6.27 -6.30 -0.64
N ASP A 43 -7.40 -6.94 -0.38
CA ASP A 43 -8.11 -7.77 -1.34
C ASP A 43 -9.19 -7.00 -2.13
N LEU A 44 -8.98 -5.71 -2.33
CA LEU A 44 -9.86 -4.86 -3.11
C LEU A 44 -9.92 -5.35 -4.55
N ASP A 45 -11.15 -5.54 -5.03
CA ASP A 45 -11.45 -5.96 -6.39
C ASP A 45 -12.47 -4.98 -7.00
N PHE A 46 -11.98 -4.06 -7.80
CA PHE A 46 -12.79 -3.03 -8.46
C PHE A 46 -13.36 -3.49 -9.81
N ALA A 47 -13.20 -4.75 -10.19
CA ALA A 47 -13.51 -5.20 -11.54
C ALA A 47 -14.96 -4.91 -11.96
N ASN A 48 -15.93 -5.03 -11.03
CA ASN A 48 -17.35 -4.84 -11.33
C ASN A 48 -18.10 -3.94 -10.34
N ASN A 49 -17.53 -3.63 -9.17
CA ASN A 49 -18.18 -2.80 -8.16
C ASN A 49 -17.12 -2.05 -7.33
N PRO A 50 -17.17 -0.70 -7.27
CA PRO A 50 -16.32 0.06 -6.38
C PRO A 50 -16.58 -0.39 -4.93
N LYS A 51 -15.52 -0.73 -4.18
CA LYS A 51 -15.52 -1.27 -2.80
C LYS A 51 -15.83 -2.76 -2.65
N THR A 52 -15.71 -3.55 -3.68
CA THR A 52 -15.79 -5.01 -3.53
C THR A 52 -14.47 -5.55 -2.99
N PHE A 53 -14.54 -6.21 -1.84
CA PHE A 53 -13.41 -6.95 -1.27
C PHE A 53 -13.60 -8.43 -1.56
N ASN A 54 -12.66 -9.02 -2.29
CA ASN A 54 -12.79 -10.38 -2.81
C ASN A 54 -11.83 -11.34 -2.10
N LYS A 55 -12.37 -12.11 -1.15
CA LYS A 55 -11.63 -13.15 -0.42
C LYS A 55 -11.10 -14.29 -1.31
N LYS A 56 -11.61 -14.42 -2.54
CA LYS A 56 -11.17 -15.44 -3.49
C LYS A 56 -9.89 -15.07 -4.22
N LEU A 57 -9.44 -13.81 -4.13
CA LEU A 57 -8.16 -13.41 -4.71
C LEU A 57 -7.03 -14.17 -4.02
N PRO A 58 -5.99 -14.59 -4.79
CA PRO A 58 -4.82 -15.23 -4.21
C PRO A 58 -4.22 -14.36 -3.11
N ARG A 59 -3.97 -14.96 -1.95
CA ARG A 59 -3.34 -14.25 -0.83
C ARG A 59 -1.91 -13.85 -1.16
N ILE A 60 -1.19 -14.75 -1.80
CA ILE A 60 0.15 -14.51 -2.32
C ILE A 60 0.12 -14.81 -3.80
N GLU A 61 0.52 -13.85 -4.60
CA GLU A 61 0.56 -13.97 -6.05
C GLU A 61 1.91 -13.45 -6.55
N LYS A 62 2.57 -14.26 -7.39
CA LYS A 62 3.79 -13.83 -8.06
C LYS A 62 3.45 -13.22 -9.41
N ILE A 63 3.84 -11.97 -9.60
CA ILE A 63 3.68 -11.25 -10.86
C ILE A 63 5.07 -10.90 -11.38
N GLN A 64 5.42 -11.43 -12.54
CA GLN A 64 6.78 -11.27 -13.07
C GLN A 64 7.84 -11.67 -12.02
N ASN A 65 8.59 -10.70 -11.48
CA ASN A 65 9.68 -10.92 -10.54
C ASN A 65 9.39 -10.37 -9.12
N PHE A 66 8.14 -9.98 -8.82
CA PHE A 66 7.76 -9.51 -7.50
C PHE A 66 6.53 -10.25 -6.96
N LEU A 67 6.28 -10.14 -5.67
CA LEU A 67 5.14 -10.75 -5.00
C LEU A 67 4.09 -9.70 -4.62
N ILE A 68 2.82 -10.08 -4.71
CA ILE A 68 1.70 -9.36 -4.09
C ILE A 68 1.19 -10.20 -2.93
N ASN A 69 1.16 -9.63 -1.74
CA ASN A 69 0.65 -10.25 -0.54
C ASN A 69 -0.58 -9.47 -0.06
N ARG A 70 -1.75 -10.11 -0.19
CA ARG A 70 -3.05 -9.50 0.14
C ARG A 70 -3.53 -9.93 1.52
N SER A 71 -4.21 -9.03 2.21
CA SER A 71 -5.00 -9.36 3.38
C SER A 71 -6.41 -8.80 3.27
N HIS A 72 -7.36 -9.53 3.86
CA HIS A 72 -8.78 -9.20 3.80
C HIS A 72 -9.09 -7.91 4.56
N VAL A 73 -9.89 -7.05 3.95
CA VAL A 73 -10.43 -5.86 4.59
C VAL A 73 -11.62 -6.24 5.47
N TRP A 74 -11.54 -5.93 6.76
CA TRP A 74 -12.61 -6.20 7.72
C TRP A 74 -13.72 -5.16 7.63
N PHE A 75 -13.34 -3.89 7.51
CA PHE A 75 -14.26 -2.78 7.29
C PHE A 75 -13.54 -1.62 6.63
N SER A 76 -14.31 -0.69 6.07
CA SER A 76 -13.79 0.52 5.45
C SER A 76 -14.59 1.75 5.85
N ILE A 77 -13.88 2.84 6.07
CA ILE A 77 -14.47 4.17 6.24
C ILE A 77 -13.96 5.01 5.07
N GLN A 78 -14.84 5.30 4.11
CA GLN A 78 -14.44 5.92 2.84
C GLN A 78 -13.34 5.10 2.14
N LEU A 79 -12.15 5.69 1.93
CA LEU A 79 -10.98 5.03 1.33
C LEU A 79 -9.99 4.47 2.37
N PHE A 80 -10.35 4.51 3.65
CA PHE A 80 -9.54 3.95 4.72
C PHE A 80 -9.94 2.47 4.94
N PHE A 81 -9.16 1.57 4.35
CA PHE A 81 -9.42 0.13 4.37
C PHE A 81 -8.68 -0.53 5.51
N VAL A 82 -9.39 -1.09 6.48
CA VAL A 82 -8.78 -1.73 7.65
C VAL A 82 -8.59 -3.23 7.40
N ASN A 83 -7.34 -3.64 7.19
CA ASN A 83 -6.92 -5.02 6.92
C ASN A 83 -5.84 -5.51 7.91
N PRO A 84 -6.21 -5.87 9.14
CA PRO A 84 -5.26 -6.19 10.21
C PRO A 84 -4.32 -7.35 9.89
N GLY A 85 -4.72 -8.25 8.98
CA GLY A 85 -3.88 -9.34 8.50
C GLY A 85 -2.53 -8.90 7.95
N MET A 86 -2.45 -7.69 7.39
CA MET A 86 -1.22 -7.12 6.87
C MET A 86 -0.14 -6.96 7.95
N TYR A 87 -0.53 -6.57 9.17
CA TYR A 87 0.41 -6.49 10.29
C TYR A 87 1.10 -7.83 10.54
N PHE A 88 0.34 -8.91 10.61
CA PHE A 88 0.89 -10.25 10.86
C PHE A 88 1.76 -10.73 9.70
N GLN A 89 1.36 -10.43 8.47
CA GLN A 89 2.14 -10.78 7.27
C GLN A 89 3.50 -10.08 7.26
N MET A 90 3.54 -8.78 7.52
CA MET A 90 4.78 -7.99 7.56
C MET A 90 5.63 -8.33 8.78
N ASN A 91 5.01 -8.56 9.94
CA ASN A 91 5.74 -8.85 11.18
C ASN A 91 6.52 -10.18 11.12
N LYS A 92 6.05 -11.15 10.34
CA LYS A 92 6.72 -12.45 10.16
C LYS A 92 7.94 -12.41 9.24
N GLN A 93 8.15 -11.32 8.53
CA GLN A 93 9.23 -11.18 7.55
C GLN A 93 10.22 -10.08 7.96
N ASN A 94 11.42 -10.15 7.43
CA ASN A 94 12.43 -9.10 7.59
C ASN A 94 12.65 -8.41 6.25
N PHE A 95 12.84 -7.09 6.31
CA PHE A 95 13.05 -6.23 5.15
C PHE A 95 14.26 -5.34 5.40
N ASP A 96 14.94 -4.93 4.33
CA ASP A 96 16.00 -3.93 4.37
C ASP A 96 15.43 -2.51 4.36
N VAL A 97 14.27 -2.35 3.71
CA VAL A 97 13.53 -1.08 3.65
C VAL A 97 12.02 -1.35 3.51
N ILE A 98 11.22 -0.49 4.10
CA ILE A 98 9.77 -0.43 3.91
C ILE A 98 9.44 0.89 3.23
N HIS A 99 8.70 0.83 2.12
CA HIS A 99 8.24 1.99 1.38
C HIS A 99 6.72 2.00 1.33
N THR A 100 6.09 3.00 1.96
CA THR A 100 4.65 3.18 1.90
C THR A 100 4.26 4.24 0.87
N ILE A 101 3.25 3.94 0.06
CA ILE A 101 2.74 4.79 -1.00
C ILE A 101 1.34 5.23 -0.64
N GLY A 102 1.17 6.54 -0.45
CA GLY A 102 -0.02 7.14 0.13
C GLY A 102 0.02 7.19 1.65
N ILE A 103 -0.02 8.40 2.21
CA ILE A 103 0.18 8.62 3.66
C ILE A 103 -1.10 8.40 4.49
N ARG A 104 -2.28 8.62 3.90
CA ARG A 104 -3.57 8.54 4.61
C ARG A 104 -4.25 7.19 4.45
N SER A 105 -3.56 6.12 4.82
CA SER A 105 -4.11 4.77 4.72
C SER A 105 -3.79 3.94 5.96
N PHE A 106 -4.62 2.95 6.26
CA PHE A 106 -4.33 1.97 7.30
C PHE A 106 -3.03 1.23 7.01
N GLN A 107 -2.75 0.95 5.74
CA GLN A 107 -1.54 0.28 5.27
C GLN A 107 -0.29 1.08 5.61
N SER A 108 -0.32 2.42 5.49
CA SER A 108 0.80 3.28 5.87
C SER A 108 1.04 3.29 7.38
N LEU A 109 -0.02 3.23 8.18
CA LEU A 109 0.11 3.11 9.64
C LEU A 109 0.75 1.80 10.04
N VAL A 110 0.34 0.68 9.45
CA VAL A 110 0.94 -0.63 9.69
C VAL A 110 2.40 -0.64 9.27
N ALA A 111 2.72 -0.11 8.09
CA ALA A 111 4.09 -0.01 7.59
C ALA A 111 4.99 0.79 8.54
N ALA A 112 4.52 1.96 9.00
CA ALA A 112 5.25 2.80 9.94
C ALA A 112 5.46 2.11 11.31
N PHE A 113 4.43 1.43 11.80
CA PHE A 113 4.53 0.69 13.07
C PHE A 113 5.55 -0.45 12.99
N ILE A 114 5.53 -1.24 11.91
CA ILE A 114 6.49 -2.34 11.70
C ILE A 114 7.91 -1.80 11.52
N ALA A 115 8.08 -0.72 10.73
CA ALA A 115 9.36 -0.07 10.53
C ALA A 115 9.97 0.38 11.86
N LYS A 116 9.18 1.07 12.70
CA LYS A 116 9.60 1.49 14.04
C LYS A 116 9.95 0.31 14.95
N LYS A 117 9.07 -0.70 15.01
CA LYS A 117 9.24 -1.89 15.86
C LYS A 117 10.50 -2.67 15.51
N LYS A 118 10.79 -2.83 14.24
CA LYS A 118 11.92 -3.62 13.74
C LYS A 118 13.17 -2.78 13.43
N LYS A 119 13.09 -1.47 13.63
CA LYS A 119 14.18 -0.51 13.31
C LYS A 119 14.60 -0.58 11.84
N ILE A 120 13.62 -0.72 10.93
CA ILE A 120 13.80 -0.77 9.49
C ILE A 120 13.61 0.65 8.93
N PRO A 121 14.46 1.11 8.00
CA PRO A 121 14.26 2.38 7.30
C PRO A 121 12.89 2.44 6.63
N LEU A 122 12.19 3.57 6.80
CA LEU A 122 10.88 3.83 6.20
C LEU A 122 10.97 4.96 5.18
N VAL A 123 10.52 4.67 3.96
CA VAL A 123 10.30 5.67 2.90
C VAL A 123 8.81 5.94 2.80
N ILE A 124 8.42 7.20 2.71
CA ILE A 124 7.03 7.61 2.55
C ILE A 124 6.91 8.45 1.27
N SER A 125 6.11 7.96 0.33
CA SER A 125 5.71 8.74 -0.84
C SER A 125 4.32 9.32 -0.60
N ASP A 126 4.26 10.65 -0.41
CA ASP A 126 3.00 11.37 -0.35
C ASP A 126 2.49 11.65 -1.76
N GLN A 127 1.30 11.17 -2.07
CA GLN A 127 0.64 11.33 -3.37
C GLN A 127 -0.53 12.32 -3.25
N GLY A 128 -0.25 13.53 -2.72
CA GLY A 128 -1.25 14.57 -2.52
C GLY A 128 -2.05 14.42 -1.22
N GLY A 129 -1.58 13.60 -0.29
CA GLY A 129 -2.20 13.42 1.03
C GLY A 129 -1.96 14.60 1.98
N LEU A 130 -0.85 15.30 1.82
CA LEU A 130 -0.53 16.53 2.54
C LEU A 130 -0.89 17.72 1.68
N THR A 131 -1.94 18.44 2.07
CA THR A 131 -2.38 19.65 1.38
C THR A 131 -1.47 20.80 1.76
N THR A 132 -0.39 20.97 1.06
CA THR A 132 0.44 22.17 1.09
C THR A 132 0.09 23.15 -0.03
N HIS A 133 -0.98 22.86 -0.78
CA HIS A 133 -1.39 23.74 -1.89
C HIS A 133 -1.90 25.06 -1.33
N PRO A 134 -1.35 26.22 -1.75
CA PRO A 134 -1.72 27.55 -1.22
C PRO A 134 -3.22 27.83 -1.28
N ASP A 135 -3.89 27.35 -2.32
CA ASP A 135 -5.34 27.58 -2.52
C ASP A 135 -6.22 26.77 -1.56
N LEU A 136 -5.71 25.67 -0.98
CA LEU A 136 -6.45 24.88 0.01
C LEU A 136 -6.23 25.39 1.43
N THR A 137 -5.08 26.02 1.71
CA THR A 137 -4.82 26.66 3.00
C THR A 137 -5.59 27.96 3.14
N SER A 138 -5.87 28.67 2.05
CA SER A 138 -6.64 29.93 2.08
C SER A 138 -8.12 29.75 2.43
N SER A 139 -8.69 28.55 2.21
CA SER A 139 -10.09 28.27 2.53
C SER A 139 -10.32 27.88 3.99
N LEU A 140 -9.30 27.42 4.69
CA LEU A 140 -9.37 27.05 6.11
C LEU A 140 -9.13 28.23 7.07
N THR A 141 -8.55 29.32 6.58
CA THR A 141 -8.27 30.52 7.36
C THR A 141 -9.36 31.59 7.24
N LYS A 142 -10.44 31.36 6.46
CA LYS A 142 -11.57 32.25 6.26
C LYS A 142 -12.83 31.83 7.02
N LYS A 143 -12.71 31.14 8.13
CA LYS A 143 -13.82 30.91 9.05
C LYS A 143 -13.49 31.46 10.42
#